data_f9a1548124c725b9d7b11cebeb01b4b1
#
_entry.id   f9a1548124c725b9d7b11cebeb01b4b1
#
_cell.length_a   1.000
_cell.length_b   1.000
_cell.length_c   1.000
_cell.angle_alpha   90.00
_cell.angle_beta   90.00
_cell.angle_gamma   90.00
#
_symmetry.space_group_name_H-M   'P 1'
#
loop_
_entity.id
_entity.type
_entity.pdbx_description
1 polymer ?
#
loop_
_entity_poly.entity_id
_entity_poly.type
_entity_poly.pdbx_seq_one_letter_code
_entity_poly.pdbx_strand_id
1 'polypeptide(L)'
;SDFTFYHKKKDILIYNAADYNHQYILKCSENTTPALKQALLDEYEGLSPLSHPSLPKYYGFCENFSLPESNTPVFALCMECCDGSLLPKLVPFLALEDLLYLLLSTGKVLSYLLEKGILYTDLHPSNVLIRTLDGHLAITLLDFTYCYYFLNNPNPPYELRFSYNLSPDLKGQQMLIQELTYFLHALLEIKEQQRTGKKEPLPFSVCMLLETGNHPPENLSLQEFLIMIQKCFLSF
;
A
#
# COMPACT_ATOMS: atom_id res chain seq x y z
N SER A 1 18.25 4.30 23.13
CA SER A 1 17.22 3.83 22.19
C SER A 1 17.54 2.41 21.79
N ASP A 2 16.62 1.52 22.06
CA ASP A 2 16.79 0.11 21.73
C ASP A 2 16.26 -0.09 20.30
N PHE A 3 17.06 -0.68 19.41
CA PHE A 3 16.55 -1.17 18.14
C PHE A 3 16.74 -2.66 18.04
N THR A 4 15.72 -3.27 17.40
CA THR A 4 15.71 -4.71 17.17
C THR A 4 15.48 -4.94 15.68
N PHE A 5 16.34 -5.75 15.06
CA PHE A 5 16.12 -6.18 13.67
C PHE A 5 14.77 -6.89 13.57
N TYR A 6 13.96 -6.46 12.62
CA TYR A 6 12.62 -7.01 12.41
C TYR A 6 12.56 -7.87 11.15
N HIS A 7 12.98 -7.33 10.01
CA HIS A 7 12.80 -7.99 8.72
C HIS A 7 13.73 -7.40 7.65
N LYS A 8 14.04 -8.23 6.64
CA LYS A 8 14.73 -7.79 5.43
C LYS A 8 13.80 -7.96 4.23
N LYS A 9 13.61 -6.92 3.44
CA LYS A 9 12.87 -6.95 2.18
C LYS A 9 13.78 -6.44 1.07
N LYS A 10 14.24 -7.34 0.19
CA LYS A 10 15.27 -7.04 -0.82
C LYS A 10 16.53 -6.44 -0.14
N ASP A 11 16.92 -5.22 -0.49
CA ASP A 11 18.10 -4.52 0.05
C ASP A 11 17.74 -3.52 1.17
N ILE A 12 16.53 -3.60 1.70
CA ILE A 12 16.05 -2.78 2.81
C ILE A 12 16.00 -3.61 4.08
N LEU A 13 16.68 -3.13 5.10
CA LEU A 13 16.62 -3.68 6.46
C LEU A 13 15.60 -2.87 7.26
N ILE A 14 14.69 -3.56 7.92
CA ILE A 14 13.66 -2.94 8.75
C ILE A 14 13.96 -3.25 10.20
N TYR A 15 14.02 -2.20 11.02
CA TYR A 15 14.23 -2.27 12.45
C TYR A 15 13.06 -1.67 13.19
N ASN A 16 12.68 -2.29 14.30
CA ASN A 16 11.89 -1.64 15.33
C ASN A 16 12.82 -0.80 16.20
N ALA A 17 12.45 0.43 16.43
CA ALA A 17 13.14 1.33 17.33
C ALA A 17 12.16 1.88 18.36
N ALA A 18 12.61 2.16 19.56
CA ALA A 18 11.79 2.75 20.62
C ALA A 18 12.57 3.81 21.39
N ASP A 19 11.86 4.83 21.80
CA ASP A 19 12.25 5.72 22.87
C ASP A 19 11.33 5.49 24.10
N TYR A 20 11.43 6.37 25.11
CA TYR A 20 10.66 6.23 26.35
C TYR A 20 9.13 6.24 26.15
N ASN A 21 8.64 6.82 25.04
CA ASN A 21 7.21 7.07 24.85
C ASN A 21 6.66 6.53 23.53
N HIS A 22 7.51 6.22 22.54
CA HIS A 22 7.07 5.91 21.19
C HIS A 22 7.85 4.76 20.58
N GLN A 23 7.17 4.06 19.69
CA GLN A 23 7.76 3.06 18.82
C GLN A 23 7.86 3.60 17.40
N TYR A 24 8.93 3.23 16.71
CA TYR A 24 9.26 3.68 15.37
C TYR A 24 9.65 2.50 14.49
N ILE A 25 9.50 2.66 13.19
CA ILE A 25 10.11 1.81 12.18
C ILE A 25 11.26 2.57 11.55
N LEU A 26 12.41 1.92 11.43
CA LEU A 26 13.54 2.41 10.64
C LEU A 26 13.66 1.53 9.39
N LYS A 27 13.56 2.16 8.21
CA LYS A 27 13.94 1.55 6.93
C LYS A 27 15.38 1.94 6.62
N CYS A 28 16.28 0.97 6.61
CA CYS A 28 17.70 1.20 6.36
C CYS A 28 18.10 0.59 5.03
N SER A 29 18.91 1.31 4.24
CA SER A 29 19.53 0.74 3.05
C SER A 29 20.62 -0.24 3.47
N GLU A 30 20.61 -1.50 2.98
CA GLU A 30 21.69 -2.47 3.25
C GLU A 30 23.00 -2.06 2.57
N ASN A 31 22.87 -1.45 1.40
CA ASN A 31 23.99 -0.99 0.61
C ASN A 31 23.84 0.51 0.33
N THR A 32 24.96 1.20 0.22
CA THR A 32 24.99 2.63 -0.16
C THR A 32 24.75 2.83 -1.66
N THR A 33 23.87 2.01 -2.27
CA THR A 33 23.52 2.23 -3.68
C THR A 33 22.75 3.54 -3.81
N PRO A 34 23.21 4.46 -4.69
CA PRO A 34 22.55 5.76 -4.85
C PRO A 34 21.06 5.63 -5.19
N ALA A 35 20.69 4.60 -5.94
CA ALA A 35 19.31 4.35 -6.34
C ALA A 35 18.40 4.03 -5.14
N LEU A 36 18.84 3.19 -4.20
CA LEU A 36 18.04 2.84 -3.02
C LEU A 36 17.93 4.02 -2.06
N LYS A 37 19.03 4.75 -1.84
CA LYS A 37 19.00 5.99 -1.07
C LYS A 37 17.99 6.98 -1.67
N GLN A 38 18.00 7.16 -2.99
CA GLN A 38 17.08 8.06 -3.67
C GLN A 38 15.63 7.60 -3.50
N ALA A 39 15.34 6.30 -3.63
CA ALA A 39 14.00 5.77 -3.44
C ALA A 39 13.46 6.03 -2.02
N LEU A 40 14.29 5.91 -0.98
CA LEU A 40 13.91 6.24 0.40
C LEU A 40 13.75 7.74 0.62
N LEU A 41 14.53 8.58 -0.05
CA LEU A 41 14.36 10.03 -0.03
C LEU A 41 13.07 10.44 -0.73
N ASP A 42 12.77 9.90 -1.91
CA ASP A 42 11.53 10.16 -2.64
C ASP A 42 10.31 9.75 -1.80
N GLU A 43 10.39 8.60 -1.08
CA GLU A 43 9.37 8.17 -0.12
C GLU A 43 9.19 9.22 0.98
N TYR A 44 10.27 9.69 1.60
CA TYR A 44 10.20 10.72 2.64
C TYR A 44 9.63 12.03 2.13
N GLU A 45 10.16 12.56 1.03
CA GLU A 45 9.74 13.85 0.47
C GLU A 45 8.29 13.82 -0.01
N GLY A 46 7.86 12.70 -0.60
CA GLY A 46 6.48 12.54 -1.06
C GLY A 46 5.46 12.38 0.06
N LEU A 47 5.82 11.64 1.12
CA LEU A 47 4.85 11.27 2.17
C LEU A 47 4.90 12.17 3.41
N SER A 48 6.05 12.75 3.77
CA SER A 48 6.19 13.54 4.99
C SER A 48 5.28 14.78 5.07
N PRO A 49 4.93 15.47 3.96
CA PRO A 49 3.99 16.59 4.00
C PRO A 49 2.53 16.16 4.07
N LEU A 50 2.23 14.86 3.90
CA LEU A 50 0.86 14.37 3.87
C LEU A 50 0.36 14.01 5.27
N SER A 51 -0.92 14.30 5.51
CA SER A 51 -1.63 13.88 6.72
C SER A 51 -2.90 13.14 6.33
N HIS A 52 -2.91 11.82 6.53
CA HIS A 52 -4.07 10.98 6.25
C HIS A 52 -4.10 9.80 7.25
N PRO A 53 -5.28 9.43 7.80
CA PRO A 53 -5.38 8.40 8.84
C PRO A 53 -4.96 6.99 8.39
N SER A 54 -4.89 6.77 7.08
CA SER A 54 -4.45 5.50 6.48
C SER A 54 -3.01 5.51 5.96
N LEU A 55 -2.22 6.53 6.31
CA LEU A 55 -0.81 6.65 5.95
C LEU A 55 0.03 6.75 7.21
N PRO A 56 1.21 6.11 7.27
CA PRO A 56 2.15 6.29 8.37
C PRO A 56 2.71 7.71 8.36
N LYS A 57 3.04 8.23 9.53
CA LYS A 57 3.78 9.49 9.66
C LYS A 57 5.26 9.26 9.43
N TYR A 58 5.92 10.23 8.80
CA TYR A 58 7.35 10.24 8.58
C TYR A 58 7.99 11.30 9.46
N TYR A 59 9.01 10.90 10.24
CA TYR A 59 9.62 11.77 11.25
C TYR A 59 10.93 12.39 10.77
N GLY A 60 11.65 11.73 9.85
CA GLY A 60 12.91 12.23 9.33
C GLY A 60 13.79 11.12 8.77
N PHE A 61 15.01 11.49 8.42
CA PHE A 61 16.01 10.54 7.94
C PHE A 61 17.40 10.86 8.48
N CYS A 62 18.29 9.88 8.46
CA CYS A 62 19.70 10.02 8.77
C CYS A 62 20.53 9.44 7.63
N GLU A 63 21.43 10.25 7.06
CA GLU A 63 22.27 9.82 5.92
C GLU A 63 23.42 8.89 6.32
N ASN A 64 23.87 8.98 7.56
CA ASN A 64 25.01 8.24 8.08
C ASN A 64 24.63 7.52 9.38
N PHE A 65 23.59 6.70 9.32
CA PHE A 65 23.13 5.94 10.46
C PHE A 65 24.04 4.72 10.67
N SER A 66 24.52 4.52 11.91
CA SER A 66 25.33 3.37 12.27
C SER A 66 24.45 2.22 12.74
N LEU A 67 24.43 1.13 11.97
CA LEU A 67 23.77 -0.10 12.40
C LEU A 67 24.59 -0.79 13.49
N PRO A 68 23.94 -1.43 14.49
CA PRO A 68 24.65 -2.14 15.56
C PRO A 68 25.59 -3.25 15.07
N GLU A 69 25.23 -3.83 13.92
CA GLU A 69 25.92 -5.01 13.35
C GLU A 69 26.85 -4.66 12.18
N SER A 70 26.96 -3.38 11.82
CA SER A 70 27.73 -2.93 10.65
C SER A 70 28.59 -1.72 10.98
N ASN A 71 29.84 -1.77 10.57
CA ASN A 71 30.73 -0.62 10.63
C ASN A 71 30.54 0.38 9.48
N THR A 72 29.66 0.05 8.52
CA THR A 72 29.39 0.90 7.37
C THR A 72 28.15 1.72 7.63
N PRO A 73 28.22 3.07 7.57
CA PRO A 73 27.04 3.91 7.70
C PRO A 73 26.02 3.63 6.58
N VAL A 74 24.75 3.66 6.94
CA VAL A 74 23.64 3.45 6.01
C VAL A 74 22.71 4.66 6.03
N PHE A 75 21.90 4.82 4.98
CA PHE A 75 20.77 5.74 5.01
C PHE A 75 19.63 5.09 5.80
N ALA A 76 19.05 5.81 6.74
CA ALA A 76 17.93 5.35 7.56
C ALA A 76 16.77 6.34 7.50
N LEU A 77 15.59 5.85 7.16
CA LEU A 77 14.33 6.57 7.16
C LEU A 77 13.52 6.19 8.40
N CYS A 78 13.10 7.18 9.20
CA CYS A 78 12.32 6.99 10.42
C CYS A 78 10.84 7.30 10.19
N MET A 79 9.99 6.35 10.52
CA MET A 79 8.56 6.46 10.34
C MET A 79 7.77 5.86 11.52
N GLU A 80 6.48 6.12 11.55
CA GLU A 80 5.55 5.61 12.55
C GLU A 80 5.51 4.08 12.57
N CYS A 81 5.57 3.50 13.76
CA CYS A 81 5.18 2.12 13.98
C CYS A 81 3.66 2.06 14.08
N CYS A 82 3.00 1.77 12.96
CA CYS A 82 1.55 1.74 12.90
C CYS A 82 0.97 0.54 13.65
N ASP A 83 -0.06 0.77 14.44
CA ASP A 83 -0.82 -0.29 15.11
C ASP A 83 -1.69 -1.07 14.13
N GLY A 84 -1.88 -2.34 14.41
CA GLY A 84 -2.77 -3.21 13.67
C GLY A 84 -2.20 -4.60 13.36
N SER A 85 -2.97 -5.37 12.62
CA SER A 85 -2.57 -6.68 12.13
C SER A 85 -2.45 -6.66 10.61
N LEU A 86 -1.47 -7.38 10.05
CA LEU A 86 -1.38 -7.56 8.61
C LEU A 86 -2.65 -8.21 8.05
N LEU A 87 -3.21 -7.63 7.02
CA LEU A 87 -4.48 -8.03 6.42
C LEU A 87 -4.58 -9.54 6.11
N PRO A 88 -3.55 -10.23 5.58
CA PRO A 88 -3.65 -11.67 5.31
C PRO A 88 -4.01 -12.52 6.51
N LYS A 89 -3.66 -12.09 7.72
CA LYS A 89 -3.99 -12.81 8.97
C LYS A 89 -5.47 -12.72 9.33
N LEU A 90 -6.16 -11.68 8.87
CA LEU A 90 -7.55 -11.40 9.22
C LEU A 90 -8.53 -11.83 8.13
N VAL A 91 -8.11 -11.84 6.87
CA VAL A 91 -8.96 -12.18 5.70
C VAL A 91 -9.81 -13.43 5.89
N PRO A 92 -9.30 -14.53 6.46
CA PRO A 92 -10.11 -15.75 6.65
C PRO A 92 -11.35 -15.55 7.51
N PHE A 93 -11.32 -14.59 8.42
CA PHE A 93 -12.38 -14.31 9.40
C PHE A 93 -13.33 -13.19 8.95
N LEU A 94 -12.99 -12.46 7.89
CA LEU A 94 -13.78 -11.35 7.37
C LEU A 94 -14.92 -11.85 6.48
N ALA A 95 -16.07 -11.20 6.54
CA ALA A 95 -17.16 -11.42 5.61
C ALA A 95 -16.81 -10.85 4.21
N LEU A 96 -17.61 -11.14 3.19
CA LEU A 96 -17.39 -10.58 1.85
C LEU A 96 -17.66 -9.07 1.84
N GLU A 97 -18.64 -8.62 2.61
CA GLU A 97 -18.90 -7.21 2.81
C GLU A 97 -17.70 -6.47 3.40
N ASP A 98 -17.01 -7.06 4.38
CA ASP A 98 -15.79 -6.48 4.94
C ASP A 98 -14.70 -6.33 3.87
N LEU A 99 -14.52 -7.34 3.01
CA LEU A 99 -13.54 -7.28 1.92
C LEU A 99 -13.86 -6.16 0.91
N LEU A 100 -15.15 -5.96 0.58
CA LEU A 100 -15.59 -4.86 -0.29
C LEU A 100 -15.42 -3.50 0.39
N TYR A 101 -15.68 -3.41 1.69
CA TYR A 101 -15.42 -2.21 2.47
C TYR A 101 -13.92 -1.85 2.49
N LEU A 102 -13.06 -2.85 2.70
CA LEU A 102 -11.60 -2.66 2.67
C LEU A 102 -11.11 -2.26 1.27
N LEU A 103 -11.67 -2.87 0.22
CA LEU A 103 -11.38 -2.49 -1.16
C LEU A 103 -11.74 -1.04 -1.43
N LEU A 104 -12.95 -0.61 -1.03
CA LEU A 104 -13.41 0.76 -1.17
C LEU A 104 -12.52 1.75 -0.39
N SER A 105 -12.19 1.39 0.85
CA SER A 105 -11.33 2.21 1.71
C SER A 105 -9.93 2.37 1.12
N THR A 106 -9.35 1.26 0.62
CA THR A 106 -8.06 1.26 -0.07
C THR A 106 -8.11 2.14 -1.31
N GLY A 107 -9.14 1.97 -2.16
CA GLY A 107 -9.29 2.78 -3.37
C GLY A 107 -9.40 4.28 -3.10
N LYS A 108 -10.07 4.69 -2.01
CA LYS A 108 -10.11 6.10 -1.59
C LYS A 108 -8.73 6.64 -1.22
N VAL A 109 -7.90 5.84 -0.53
CA VAL A 109 -6.52 6.24 -0.20
C VAL A 109 -5.67 6.33 -1.48
N LEU A 110 -5.82 5.39 -2.41
CA LEU A 110 -5.12 5.45 -3.70
C LEU A 110 -5.53 6.68 -4.52
N SER A 111 -6.82 7.03 -4.53
CA SER A 111 -7.29 8.27 -5.18
C SER A 111 -6.67 9.51 -4.55
N TYR A 112 -6.64 9.58 -3.22
CA TYR A 112 -5.96 10.67 -2.49
C TYR A 112 -4.48 10.77 -2.84
N LEU A 113 -3.75 9.64 -2.86
CA LEU A 113 -2.33 9.62 -3.22
C LEU A 113 -2.11 10.09 -4.67
N LEU A 114 -2.94 9.63 -5.61
CA LEU A 114 -2.85 10.05 -7.01
C LEU A 114 -3.05 11.57 -7.17
N GLU A 115 -4.02 12.15 -6.44
CA GLU A 115 -4.25 13.61 -6.40
C GLU A 115 -3.04 14.38 -5.84
N LYS A 116 -2.23 13.73 -4.98
CA LYS A 116 -0.97 14.26 -4.45
C LYS A 116 0.24 13.98 -5.33
N GLY A 117 0.03 13.41 -6.52
CA GLY A 117 1.09 13.06 -7.46
C GLY A 117 1.91 11.83 -7.05
N ILE A 118 1.30 10.90 -6.32
CA ILE A 118 1.90 9.64 -5.90
C ILE A 118 1.08 8.48 -6.48
N LEU A 119 1.72 7.67 -7.30
CA LEU A 119 1.13 6.44 -7.81
C LEU A 119 1.65 5.26 -7.00
N TYR A 120 0.75 4.63 -6.25
CA TYR A 120 1.06 3.43 -5.47
C TYR A 120 1.02 2.20 -6.36
N THR A 121 2.15 1.52 -6.52
CA THR A 121 2.35 0.44 -7.50
C THR A 121 2.61 -0.94 -6.89
N ASP A 122 2.55 -1.09 -5.58
CA ASP A 122 2.81 -2.36 -4.88
C ASP A 122 1.63 -2.71 -3.96
N LEU A 123 0.40 -2.67 -4.51
CA LEU A 123 -0.81 -2.98 -3.76
C LEU A 123 -0.92 -4.49 -3.53
N HIS A 124 -0.56 -4.90 -2.33
CA HIS A 124 -0.53 -6.30 -1.92
C HIS A 124 -1.13 -6.44 -0.50
N PRO A 125 -1.87 -7.52 -0.18
CA PRO A 125 -2.46 -7.68 1.14
C PRO A 125 -1.46 -7.56 2.30
N SER A 126 -0.20 -7.99 2.12
CA SER A 126 0.85 -7.85 3.15
C SER A 126 1.35 -6.41 3.35
N ASN A 127 0.98 -5.48 2.46
CA ASN A 127 1.29 -4.05 2.60
C ASN A 127 0.11 -3.26 3.21
N VAL A 128 -0.88 -3.97 3.77
CA VAL A 128 -2.04 -3.36 4.42
C VAL A 128 -2.15 -3.84 5.86
N LEU A 129 -2.17 -2.89 6.80
CA LEU A 129 -2.55 -3.14 8.19
C LEU A 129 -4.04 -2.85 8.36
N ILE A 130 -4.66 -3.66 9.22
CA ILE A 130 -6.04 -3.47 9.65
C ILE A 130 -6.07 -3.28 11.16
N ARG A 131 -6.82 -2.31 11.60
CA ARG A 131 -7.18 -2.10 13.01
C ARG A 131 -8.68 -1.85 13.12
N THR A 132 -9.22 -2.10 14.30
CA THR A 132 -10.59 -1.68 14.62
C THR A 132 -10.53 -0.34 15.32
N LEU A 133 -11.22 0.66 14.79
CA LEU A 133 -11.34 1.99 15.36
C LEU A 133 -12.84 2.31 15.48
N ASP A 134 -13.30 2.57 16.70
CA ASP A 134 -14.71 2.86 17.00
C ASP A 134 -15.70 1.83 16.42
N GLY A 135 -15.31 0.55 16.44
CA GLY A 135 -16.13 -0.55 15.92
C GLY A 135 -16.08 -0.74 14.40
N HIS A 136 -15.31 0.06 13.69
CA HIS A 136 -15.14 -0.02 12.24
C HIS A 136 -13.73 -0.46 11.85
N LEU A 137 -13.62 -1.17 10.72
CA LEU A 137 -12.33 -1.52 10.14
C LEU A 137 -11.66 -0.27 9.57
N ALA A 138 -10.42 -0.03 9.99
CA ALA A 138 -9.58 1.03 9.45
C ALA A 138 -8.32 0.42 8.85
N ILE A 139 -7.90 0.94 7.70
CA ILE A 139 -6.69 0.48 7.00
C ILE A 139 -5.53 1.43 7.21
N THR A 140 -4.31 0.92 7.13
CA THR A 140 -3.08 1.69 6.93
C THR A 140 -2.28 1.03 5.82
N LEU A 141 -1.95 1.79 4.77
CA LEU A 141 -1.04 1.35 3.71
C LEU A 141 0.39 1.43 4.18
N LEU A 142 1.19 0.45 3.80
CA LEU A 142 2.62 0.33 4.11
C LEU A 142 3.43 0.27 2.82
N ASP A 143 4.75 0.46 2.96
CA ASP A 143 5.74 0.23 1.92
C ASP A 143 5.58 1.08 0.65
N PHE A 144 6.02 2.32 0.75
CA PHE A 144 5.98 3.31 -0.32
C PHE A 144 7.31 3.44 -1.08
N THR A 145 8.31 2.62 -0.79
CA THR A 145 9.67 2.78 -1.33
C THR A 145 9.73 2.71 -2.86
N TYR A 146 8.84 1.92 -3.47
CA TYR A 146 8.80 1.74 -4.93
C TYR A 146 7.61 2.41 -5.60
N CYS A 147 6.92 3.33 -4.89
CA CYS A 147 5.90 4.16 -5.48
C CYS A 147 6.49 5.13 -6.50
N TYR A 148 5.67 5.57 -7.44
CA TYR A 148 6.08 6.58 -8.39
C TYR A 148 5.66 7.98 -7.88
N TYR A 149 6.65 8.87 -7.79
CA TYR A 149 6.49 10.24 -7.30
C TYR A 149 6.63 11.24 -8.46
N PHE A 150 5.50 11.74 -8.98
CA PHE A 150 5.48 12.61 -10.17
C PHE A 150 6.16 13.95 -9.93
N LEU A 151 6.11 14.48 -8.70
CA LEU A 151 6.73 15.77 -8.37
C LEU A 151 8.26 15.71 -8.44
N ASN A 152 8.84 14.59 -7.99
CA ASN A 152 10.30 14.42 -7.94
C ASN A 152 10.86 13.84 -9.23
N ASN A 153 10.02 13.23 -10.05
CA ASN A 153 10.45 12.58 -11.29
C ASN A 153 9.38 12.70 -12.39
N PRO A 154 9.35 13.82 -13.12
CA PRO A 154 8.38 14.02 -14.19
C PRO A 154 8.59 13.08 -15.40
N ASN A 155 9.73 12.39 -15.46
CA ASN A 155 10.04 11.41 -16.48
C ASN A 155 10.06 10.01 -15.88
N PRO A 156 8.95 9.24 -15.94
CA PRO A 156 8.90 7.89 -15.41
C PRO A 156 9.99 6.99 -16.01
N PRO A 157 10.52 6.01 -15.25
CA PRO A 157 11.42 4.99 -15.80
C PRO A 157 10.85 4.36 -17.06
N TYR A 158 11.73 3.96 -17.98
CA TYR A 158 11.34 3.42 -19.28
C TYR A 158 10.34 2.26 -19.17
N GLU A 159 10.53 1.38 -18.21
CA GLU A 159 9.66 0.24 -17.93
C GLU A 159 8.23 0.67 -17.51
N LEU A 160 8.12 1.72 -16.72
CA LEU A 160 6.83 2.32 -16.36
C LEU A 160 6.20 3.09 -17.54
N ARG A 161 7.02 3.71 -18.41
CA ARG A 161 6.50 4.39 -19.61
C ARG A 161 5.80 3.44 -20.58
N PHE A 162 6.30 2.21 -20.73
CA PHE A 162 5.73 1.22 -21.63
C PHE A 162 4.56 0.46 -21.02
N SER A 163 4.64 0.11 -19.73
CA SER A 163 3.59 -0.63 -19.07
C SER A 163 2.35 0.23 -18.80
N TYR A 164 2.53 1.53 -18.54
CA TYR A 164 1.45 2.30 -17.93
C TYR A 164 1.21 3.70 -18.48
N ASN A 165 2.02 4.22 -19.40
CA ASN A 165 1.84 5.57 -19.99
C ASN A 165 1.36 6.58 -18.91
N LEU A 166 2.13 6.66 -17.83
CA LEU A 166 1.72 7.27 -16.56
C LEU A 166 1.59 8.79 -16.66
N SER A 167 0.41 9.21 -16.91
CA SER A 167 -0.04 10.56 -16.61
C SER A 167 -1.08 10.45 -15.49
N PRO A 168 -1.28 11.47 -14.64
CA PRO A 168 -2.45 11.54 -13.74
C PRO A 168 -3.76 11.50 -14.51
N ASP A 169 -3.67 11.37 -15.85
CA ASP A 169 -4.75 11.14 -16.77
C ASP A 169 -5.44 9.79 -16.53
N LEU A 170 -6.40 9.52 -17.36
CA LEU A 170 -7.26 8.36 -17.32
C LEU A 170 -6.50 7.01 -17.27
N LYS A 171 -5.29 6.92 -17.83
CA LYS A 171 -4.50 5.67 -17.87
C LYS A 171 -3.89 5.31 -16.51
N GLY A 172 -3.41 6.29 -15.75
CA GLY A 172 -2.97 6.07 -14.36
C GLY A 172 -4.14 5.62 -13.49
N GLN A 173 -5.34 6.15 -13.72
CA GLN A 173 -6.54 5.72 -13.02
C GLN A 173 -6.94 4.27 -13.39
N GLN A 174 -6.85 3.90 -14.65
CA GLN A 174 -7.12 2.52 -15.09
C GLN A 174 -6.15 1.51 -14.49
N MET A 175 -4.87 1.88 -14.34
CA MET A 175 -3.91 1.07 -13.63
C MET A 175 -4.33 0.84 -12.18
N LEU A 176 -4.74 1.88 -11.44
CA LEU A 176 -5.21 1.72 -10.07
C LEU A 176 -6.50 0.87 -9.98
N ILE A 177 -7.36 0.91 -11.00
CA ILE A 177 -8.52 0.03 -11.10
C ILE A 177 -8.07 -1.45 -11.21
N GLN A 178 -7.09 -1.74 -12.05
CA GLN A 178 -6.52 -3.08 -12.18
C GLN A 178 -5.84 -3.55 -10.89
N GLU A 179 -5.05 -2.68 -10.24
CA GLU A 179 -4.42 -2.98 -8.95
C GLU A 179 -5.45 -3.31 -7.86
N LEU A 180 -6.53 -2.53 -7.76
CA LEU A 180 -7.63 -2.80 -6.84
C LEU A 180 -8.32 -4.14 -7.16
N THR A 181 -8.44 -4.47 -8.43
CA THR A 181 -9.05 -5.73 -8.86
C THR A 181 -8.16 -6.92 -8.51
N TYR A 182 -6.85 -6.85 -8.77
CA TYR A 182 -5.88 -7.87 -8.35
C TYR A 182 -5.83 -7.99 -6.83
N PHE A 183 -5.93 -6.89 -6.12
CA PHE A 183 -6.01 -6.90 -4.66
C PHE A 183 -7.24 -7.66 -4.17
N LEU A 184 -8.42 -7.42 -4.76
CA LEU A 184 -9.64 -8.17 -4.43
C LEU A 184 -9.48 -9.66 -4.75
N HIS A 185 -8.90 -10.02 -5.91
CA HIS A 185 -8.60 -11.41 -6.23
C HIS A 185 -7.71 -12.07 -5.17
N ALA A 186 -6.63 -11.40 -4.77
CA ALA A 186 -5.73 -11.92 -3.74
C ALA A 186 -6.44 -12.12 -2.39
N LEU A 187 -7.34 -11.22 -1.99
CA LEU A 187 -8.14 -11.37 -0.78
C LEU A 187 -9.09 -12.58 -0.87
N LEU A 188 -9.76 -12.75 -2.01
CA LEU A 188 -10.65 -13.89 -2.23
C LEU A 188 -9.89 -15.22 -2.24
N GLU A 189 -8.70 -15.26 -2.83
CA GLU A 189 -7.83 -16.45 -2.82
C GLU A 189 -7.39 -16.81 -1.40
N ILE A 190 -6.93 -15.85 -0.59
CA ILE A 190 -6.55 -16.09 0.82
C ILE A 190 -7.75 -16.65 1.59
N LYS A 191 -8.93 -16.08 1.40
CA LYS A 191 -10.15 -16.54 2.04
C LYS A 191 -10.52 -17.97 1.63
N GLU A 192 -10.38 -18.31 0.36
CA GLU A 192 -10.70 -19.64 -0.18
C GLU A 192 -9.71 -20.71 0.31
N GLN A 193 -8.42 -20.41 0.40
CA GLN A 193 -7.37 -21.36 0.85
C GLN A 193 -7.60 -21.89 2.26
N GLN A 194 -8.31 -21.16 3.12
CA GLN A 194 -8.59 -21.56 4.50
C GLN A 194 -10.01 -22.10 4.69
N ARG A 195 -10.78 -22.20 3.63
CA ARG A 195 -12.17 -22.66 3.70
C ARG A 195 -12.25 -24.18 3.80
N THR A 196 -12.97 -24.69 4.78
CA THR A 196 -13.30 -26.12 4.94
C THR A 196 -14.73 -26.36 4.49
N GLY A 197 -14.97 -26.47 3.17
CA GLY A 197 -16.33 -26.71 2.66
C GLY A 197 -16.48 -26.49 1.17
N LYS A 198 -17.70 -26.65 0.66
CA LYS A 198 -17.99 -26.37 -0.74
C LYS A 198 -17.83 -24.88 -1.05
N LYS A 199 -17.24 -24.58 -2.21
CA LYS A 199 -17.12 -23.23 -2.74
C LYS A 199 -18.52 -22.69 -3.04
N GLU A 200 -18.90 -21.61 -2.37
CA GLU A 200 -20.09 -20.85 -2.75
C GLU A 200 -19.76 -19.94 -3.92
N PRO A 201 -20.65 -19.84 -4.91
CA PRO A 201 -20.45 -18.93 -6.01
C PRO A 201 -20.41 -17.48 -5.48
N LEU A 202 -19.54 -16.67 -6.07
CA LEU A 202 -19.54 -15.25 -5.78
C LEU A 202 -20.86 -14.62 -6.25
N PRO A 203 -21.37 -13.63 -5.54
CA PRO A 203 -22.53 -12.86 -5.98
C PRO A 203 -22.27 -12.23 -7.36
N PHE A 204 -23.33 -12.14 -8.16
CA PHE A 204 -23.23 -11.62 -9.53
C PHE A 204 -22.62 -10.20 -9.57
N SER A 205 -22.96 -9.33 -8.61
CA SER A 205 -22.40 -7.98 -8.49
C SER A 205 -20.87 -7.98 -8.31
N VAL A 206 -20.33 -8.95 -7.54
CA VAL A 206 -18.88 -9.10 -7.35
C VAL A 206 -18.21 -9.63 -8.63
N CYS A 207 -18.83 -10.59 -9.30
CA CYS A 207 -18.31 -11.09 -10.58
C CYS A 207 -18.24 -9.97 -11.64
N MET A 208 -19.27 -9.14 -11.74
CA MET A 208 -19.29 -7.99 -12.65
C MET A 208 -18.22 -6.95 -12.29
N LEU A 209 -18.01 -6.70 -10.99
CA LEU A 209 -16.96 -5.80 -10.52
C LEU A 209 -15.57 -6.28 -10.94
N LEU A 210 -15.28 -7.57 -10.73
CA LEU A 210 -14.01 -8.19 -11.12
C LEU A 210 -13.80 -8.18 -12.65
N GLU A 211 -14.82 -8.49 -13.43
CA GLU A 211 -14.75 -8.45 -14.88
C GLU A 211 -14.47 -7.03 -15.41
N THR A 212 -15.19 -6.03 -14.89
CA THR A 212 -14.97 -4.62 -15.25
C THR A 212 -13.57 -4.16 -14.87
N GLY A 213 -13.08 -4.55 -13.71
CA GLY A 213 -11.77 -4.13 -13.23
C GLY A 213 -10.60 -4.84 -13.93
N ASN A 214 -10.79 -6.09 -14.38
CA ASN A 214 -9.78 -6.81 -15.18
C ASN A 214 -9.60 -6.20 -16.58
N HIS A 215 -10.70 -5.68 -17.16
CA HIS A 215 -10.75 -5.07 -18.48
C HIS A 215 -11.46 -3.72 -18.43
N PRO A 216 -10.86 -2.72 -17.74
CA PRO A 216 -11.54 -1.45 -17.55
C PRO A 216 -11.77 -0.76 -18.90
N PRO A 217 -13.00 -0.26 -19.15
CA PRO A 217 -13.28 0.56 -20.33
C PRO A 217 -12.35 1.79 -20.39
N GLU A 218 -11.97 2.21 -21.60
CA GLU A 218 -11.02 3.31 -21.79
C GLU A 218 -11.41 4.61 -21.10
N ASN A 219 -12.69 4.85 -20.94
CA ASN A 219 -13.25 6.05 -20.31
C ASN A 219 -13.64 5.87 -18.83
N LEU A 220 -13.42 4.69 -18.25
CA LEU A 220 -13.75 4.45 -16.84
C LEU A 220 -12.74 5.15 -15.93
N SER A 221 -13.22 6.09 -15.13
CA SER A 221 -12.42 6.76 -14.10
C SER A 221 -12.33 5.92 -12.83
N LEU A 222 -11.29 6.16 -12.01
CA LEU A 222 -11.18 5.53 -10.69
C LEU A 222 -12.37 5.85 -9.80
N GLN A 223 -12.87 7.09 -9.85
CA GLN A 223 -14.05 7.51 -9.07
C GLN A 223 -15.31 6.73 -9.44
N GLU A 224 -15.56 6.49 -10.72
CA GLU A 224 -16.68 5.68 -11.17
C GLU A 224 -16.54 4.23 -10.71
N PHE A 225 -15.32 3.68 -10.77
CA PHE A 225 -15.07 2.34 -10.26
C PHE A 225 -15.28 2.24 -8.74
N LEU A 226 -14.88 3.24 -7.96
CA LEU A 226 -15.17 3.30 -6.53
C LEU A 226 -16.68 3.36 -6.23
N ILE A 227 -17.45 4.06 -7.06
CA ILE A 227 -18.91 4.05 -6.98
C ILE A 227 -19.47 2.65 -7.26
N MET A 228 -18.90 1.90 -8.21
CA MET A 228 -19.31 0.51 -8.47
C MET A 228 -19.03 -0.39 -7.26
N ILE A 229 -17.84 -0.26 -6.63
CA ILE A 229 -17.51 -0.98 -5.39
C ILE A 229 -18.51 -0.64 -4.29
N GLN A 230 -18.81 0.64 -4.11
CA GLN A 230 -19.76 1.09 -3.10
C GLN A 230 -21.18 0.53 -3.33
N LYS A 231 -21.65 0.52 -4.56
CA LYS A 231 -22.95 -0.08 -4.91
C LYS A 231 -22.95 -1.60 -4.66
N CYS A 232 -21.85 -2.26 -5.01
CA CYS A 232 -21.69 -3.69 -4.73
C CYS A 232 -21.73 -3.96 -3.22
N PHE A 233 -21.00 -3.18 -2.42
CA PHE A 233 -21.04 -3.27 -0.95
C PHE A 233 -22.44 -3.05 -0.37
N LEU A 234 -23.20 -2.06 -0.85
CA LEU A 234 -24.55 -1.76 -0.37
C LEU A 234 -25.61 -2.78 -0.83
N SER A 235 -25.27 -3.75 -1.67
CA SER A 235 -26.18 -4.81 -2.13
C SER A 235 -26.19 -6.03 -1.20
N PHE A 236 -25.38 -6.03 -0.14
CA PHE A 236 -25.33 -7.02 0.93
C PHE A 236 -26.09 -6.52 2.16
#